data_e0b18bd42ffd6494579d158f273f257a
#
_entry.id   e0b18bd42ffd6494579d158f273f257a
#
_cell.length_a   1.000
_cell.length_b   1.000
_cell.length_c   1.000
_cell.angle_alpha   90.00
_cell.angle_beta   90.00
_cell.angle_gamma   90.00
#
_symmetry.space_group_name_H-M   'P 1'
#
loop_
_entity.id
_entity.type
_entity.pdbx_description
1 polymer ?
#
loop_
_entity_poly.entity_id
_entity_poly.type
_entity_poly.pdbx_seq_one_letter_code
_entity_poly.pdbx_strand_id
1 'polypeptide(L)'
;AAATLAEEGIDFVKVDGQGVLHRYARNRRPLADAARGVETGLQASAGLHFQGGLLNCMSMRHELLWNLSASNVTRSSNDYMIHGVASDPGRHAQVNAANAVYLSQLSWCDFDMWRTDHVHAPFHAALRALSGGPLYISDPPGVTRPEILSPLVLRDGRLLRCDEVGLPATDCLLVDCVAQRLPLKLTNRAGAAALIGVFHVSATDEPISGTLSPGDARGLRGDRFAVLRHGERRGRVLGRDEALGVTLGRTEAAVFAVVPIERGFAPIGLASKLVAPKTLSSWRARDDQARVLLLEGGRFVAHCERPPRAVTVDDVPVAFAYEDGWLEVDVPERPGHGPELVVTY
;
A
#
# COMPACT_ATOMS: atom_id res chain seq x y z
N ALA A 1 9.25 -31.83 9.11
CA ALA A 1 8.28 -31.10 8.24
C ALA A 1 8.92 -29.83 7.69
N ALA A 2 9.38 -28.85 8.50
CA ALA A 2 9.94 -27.60 8.02
C ALA A 2 11.20 -27.80 7.15
N ALA A 3 12.16 -28.63 7.60
CA ALA A 3 13.34 -28.98 6.84
C ALA A 3 12.99 -29.55 5.46
N THR A 4 12.05 -30.49 5.41
CA THR A 4 11.59 -31.11 4.16
C THR A 4 10.99 -30.09 3.19
N LEU A 5 10.15 -29.15 3.69
CA LEU A 5 9.57 -28.10 2.83
C LEU A 5 10.66 -27.19 2.27
N ALA A 6 11.66 -26.82 3.08
CA ALA A 6 12.78 -26.01 2.61
C ALA A 6 13.64 -26.74 1.56
N GLU A 7 13.89 -28.05 1.74
CA GLU A 7 14.58 -28.92 0.77
C GLU A 7 13.81 -29.04 -0.56
N GLU A 8 12.47 -28.98 -0.52
CA GLU A 8 11.59 -28.96 -1.69
C GLU A 8 11.50 -27.57 -2.36
N GLY A 9 12.21 -26.56 -1.86
CA GLY A 9 12.28 -25.22 -2.47
C GLY A 9 11.19 -24.25 -2.01
N ILE A 10 10.56 -24.50 -0.87
CA ILE A 10 9.60 -23.56 -0.26
C ILE A 10 10.38 -22.46 0.47
N ASP A 11 10.14 -21.19 0.13
CA ASP A 11 10.86 -20.04 0.66
C ASP A 11 10.29 -19.51 1.98
N PHE A 12 8.99 -19.65 2.20
CA PHE A 12 8.33 -19.21 3.43
C PHE A 12 7.08 -20.05 3.73
N VAL A 13 6.57 -19.93 4.95
CA VAL A 13 5.36 -20.62 5.37
C VAL A 13 4.35 -19.66 6.01
N LYS A 14 3.07 -19.91 5.78
CA LYS A 14 1.98 -19.30 6.53
C LYS A 14 1.45 -20.35 7.52
N VAL A 15 1.51 -20.03 8.81
CA VAL A 15 1.05 -20.92 9.87
C VAL A 15 -0.21 -20.34 10.50
N ASP A 16 -1.30 -21.04 10.27
CA ASP A 16 -2.63 -20.66 10.76
C ASP A 16 -2.95 -21.33 12.10
N GLY A 17 -4.04 -20.89 12.72
CA GLY A 17 -4.59 -21.50 13.93
C GLY A 17 -3.79 -21.27 15.21
N GLN A 18 -2.78 -20.40 15.22
CA GLN A 18 -1.93 -20.18 16.39
C GLN A 18 -2.76 -19.78 17.63
N GLY A 19 -3.78 -18.93 17.45
CA GLY A 19 -4.65 -18.46 18.53
C GLY A 19 -5.53 -19.50 19.21
N VAL A 20 -5.63 -20.73 18.66
CA VAL A 20 -6.41 -21.81 19.31
C VAL A 20 -5.66 -22.50 20.46
N LEU A 21 -4.40 -22.13 20.66
CA LEU A 21 -3.55 -22.67 21.73
C LEU A 21 -4.23 -22.68 23.12
N HIS A 22 -5.02 -21.63 23.42
CA HIS A 22 -5.78 -21.54 24.67
C HIS A 22 -6.71 -22.74 24.93
N ARG A 23 -7.23 -23.39 23.88
CA ARG A 23 -8.07 -24.58 23.99
C ARG A 23 -7.26 -25.81 24.40
N TYR A 24 -6.04 -25.93 23.86
CA TYR A 24 -5.15 -27.07 24.15
C TYR A 24 -4.42 -26.94 25.49
N ALA A 25 -4.10 -25.71 25.90
CA ALA A 25 -3.41 -25.42 27.15
C ALA A 25 -4.34 -25.43 28.36
N ARG A 26 -5.66 -25.28 28.16
CA ARG A 26 -6.66 -25.17 29.22
C ARG A 26 -6.54 -26.36 30.21
N ASN A 27 -6.47 -26.07 31.52
CA ASN A 27 -6.33 -27.05 32.62
C ASN A 27 -5.09 -27.94 32.55
N ARG A 28 -4.09 -27.61 31.70
CA ARG A 28 -2.85 -28.40 31.56
C ARG A 28 -1.63 -27.61 32.00
N ARG A 29 -1.55 -26.33 31.62
CA ARG A 29 -0.47 -25.40 31.97
C ARG A 29 -0.93 -23.96 31.86
N PRO A 30 -0.24 -22.99 32.49
CA PRO A 30 -0.47 -21.55 32.27
C PRO A 30 -0.36 -21.20 30.78
N LEU A 31 -1.27 -20.36 30.28
CA LEU A 31 -1.34 -20.04 28.87
C LEU A 31 -0.07 -19.33 28.37
N ALA A 32 0.51 -18.45 29.18
CA ALA A 32 1.74 -17.73 28.83
C ALA A 32 2.93 -18.70 28.63
N ASP A 33 3.04 -19.73 29.46
CA ASP A 33 4.12 -20.74 29.33
C ASP A 33 3.90 -21.65 28.12
N ALA A 34 2.64 -21.99 27.84
CA ALA A 34 2.30 -22.74 26.64
C ALA A 34 2.59 -21.94 25.37
N ALA A 35 2.21 -20.66 25.34
CA ALA A 35 2.46 -19.75 24.23
C ALA A 35 3.96 -19.57 23.98
N ARG A 36 4.74 -19.31 25.03
CA ARG A 36 6.19 -19.21 24.93
C ARG A 36 6.81 -20.47 24.34
N GLY A 37 6.41 -21.65 24.81
CA GLY A 37 6.94 -22.92 24.31
C GLY A 37 6.63 -23.18 22.85
N VAL A 38 5.38 -22.93 22.41
CA VAL A 38 4.96 -23.10 21.02
C VAL A 38 5.64 -22.08 20.11
N GLU A 39 5.62 -20.79 20.49
CA GLU A 39 6.28 -19.74 19.71
C GLU A 39 7.78 -19.94 19.61
N THR A 40 8.46 -20.32 20.70
CA THR A 40 9.89 -20.62 20.64
C THR A 40 10.19 -21.70 19.60
N GLY A 41 9.41 -22.77 19.57
CA GLY A 41 9.60 -23.85 18.59
C GLY A 41 9.28 -23.40 17.17
N LEU A 42 8.19 -22.66 16.97
CA LEU A 42 7.78 -22.14 15.65
C LEU A 42 8.78 -21.12 15.11
N GLN A 43 9.16 -20.13 15.90
CA GLN A 43 10.10 -19.08 15.53
C GLN A 43 11.51 -19.66 15.28
N ALA A 44 11.98 -20.60 16.09
CA ALA A 44 13.23 -21.29 15.85
C ALA A 44 13.21 -22.08 14.53
N SER A 45 12.11 -22.79 14.25
CA SER A 45 11.94 -23.52 12.98
C SER A 45 11.93 -22.57 11.77
N ALA A 46 11.22 -21.44 11.87
CA ALA A 46 11.20 -20.43 10.83
C ALA A 46 12.59 -19.80 10.58
N GLY A 47 13.31 -19.47 11.65
CA GLY A 47 14.67 -18.94 11.57
C GLY A 47 15.65 -19.90 10.92
N LEU A 48 15.60 -21.18 11.30
CA LEU A 48 16.51 -22.22 10.81
C LEU A 48 16.28 -22.62 9.36
N HIS A 49 15.03 -22.69 8.92
CA HIS A 49 14.68 -23.28 7.64
C HIS A 49 14.21 -22.27 6.59
N PHE A 50 13.66 -21.12 7.01
CA PHE A 50 13.06 -20.12 6.11
C PHE A 50 13.63 -18.71 6.33
N GLN A 51 14.77 -18.54 7.02
CA GLN A 51 15.37 -17.23 7.30
C GLN A 51 14.40 -16.23 7.95
N GLY A 52 13.45 -16.72 8.75
CA GLY A 52 12.39 -15.92 9.35
C GLY A 52 11.16 -15.72 8.46
N GLY A 53 11.11 -16.33 7.30
CA GLY A 53 9.99 -16.28 6.35
C GLY A 53 8.75 -17.00 6.90
N LEU A 54 8.10 -16.39 7.88
CA LEU A 54 6.88 -16.89 8.52
C LEU A 54 5.81 -15.80 8.54
N LEU A 55 4.65 -16.10 7.94
CA LEU A 55 3.45 -15.32 8.09
C LEU A 55 2.60 -15.91 9.23
N ASN A 56 2.48 -15.15 10.31
CA ASN A 56 1.70 -15.56 11.48
C ASN A 56 0.21 -15.30 11.25
N CYS A 57 -0.59 -16.35 11.27
CA CYS A 57 -2.03 -16.27 11.06
C CYS A 57 -2.79 -16.72 12.30
N MET A 58 -3.92 -16.04 12.60
CA MET A 58 -4.67 -16.18 13.87
C MET A 58 -3.77 -16.02 15.11
N SER A 59 -2.76 -15.18 15.05
CA SER A 59 -1.71 -14.99 16.07
C SER A 59 -1.87 -13.69 16.87
N MET A 60 -2.99 -12.96 16.72
CA MET A 60 -3.22 -11.64 17.32
C MET A 60 -3.50 -11.67 18.84
N ARG A 61 -3.22 -12.77 19.52
CA ARG A 61 -3.29 -12.85 20.99
C ARG A 61 -2.02 -12.29 21.60
N HIS A 62 -2.14 -11.55 22.68
CA HIS A 62 -0.99 -10.93 23.35
C HIS A 62 0.08 -11.94 23.74
N GLU A 63 -0.34 -13.12 24.26
CA GLU A 63 0.58 -14.19 24.66
C GLU A 63 1.43 -14.72 23.50
N LEU A 64 0.95 -14.60 22.24
CA LEU A 64 1.68 -15.00 21.05
C LEU A 64 2.53 -13.83 20.52
N LEU A 65 1.95 -12.64 20.37
CA LEU A 65 2.61 -11.48 19.79
C LEU A 65 3.90 -11.09 20.51
N TRP A 66 3.97 -11.24 21.85
CA TRP A 66 5.16 -10.92 22.62
C TRP A 66 6.29 -11.94 22.50
N ASN A 67 6.06 -13.05 21.80
CA ASN A 67 7.04 -14.12 21.61
C ASN A 67 7.54 -14.24 20.15
N LEU A 68 7.22 -13.28 19.27
CA LEU A 68 7.76 -13.23 17.91
C LEU A 68 9.24 -12.83 17.97
N SER A 69 10.13 -13.75 17.64
CA SER A 69 11.58 -13.56 17.75
C SER A 69 12.37 -13.70 16.45
N ALA A 70 11.80 -14.37 15.43
CA ALA A 70 12.44 -14.59 14.14
C ALA A 70 11.58 -14.11 12.96
N SER A 71 10.27 -13.94 13.15
CA SER A 71 9.36 -13.46 12.12
C SER A 71 8.80 -12.07 12.48
N ASN A 72 8.38 -11.34 11.45
CA ASN A 72 7.88 -9.97 11.61
C ASN A 72 6.64 -9.66 10.77
N VAL A 73 5.87 -10.69 10.40
CA VAL A 73 4.61 -10.52 9.63
C VAL A 73 3.47 -11.19 10.38
N THR A 74 2.39 -10.44 10.63
CA THR A 74 1.20 -10.93 11.34
C THR A 74 -0.06 -10.52 10.60
N ARG A 75 -0.98 -11.46 10.39
CA ARG A 75 -2.28 -11.17 9.81
C ARG A 75 -3.11 -10.28 10.74
N SER A 76 -3.70 -9.22 10.18
CA SER A 76 -4.39 -8.16 10.94
C SER A 76 -5.91 -8.20 10.83
N SER A 77 -6.49 -9.16 10.08
CA SER A 77 -7.92 -9.26 9.85
C SER A 77 -8.45 -10.68 10.01
N ASN A 78 -9.78 -10.81 9.98
CA ASN A 78 -10.44 -12.07 9.65
C ASN A 78 -10.12 -12.49 8.22
N ASP A 79 -10.49 -13.73 7.85
CA ASP A 79 -10.25 -14.26 6.52
C ASP A 79 -10.93 -13.42 5.44
N TYR A 80 -10.22 -13.23 4.32
CA TYR A 80 -10.85 -12.79 3.09
C TYR A 80 -11.83 -13.87 2.61
N MET A 81 -13.07 -13.47 2.43
CA MET A 81 -14.13 -14.36 1.97
C MET A 81 -14.72 -13.82 0.67
N ILE A 82 -14.99 -14.71 -0.27
CA ILE A 82 -15.57 -14.35 -1.58
C ILE A 82 -17.10 -14.37 -1.59
N HIS A 83 -17.73 -14.95 -0.57
CA HIS A 83 -19.17 -15.11 -0.50
C HIS A 83 -19.72 -14.83 0.92
N GLY A 84 -20.99 -14.45 0.97
CA GLY A 84 -21.72 -14.19 2.21
C GLY A 84 -21.40 -12.85 2.87
N VAL A 85 -21.95 -12.63 4.07
CA VAL A 85 -21.78 -11.37 4.83
C VAL A 85 -20.30 -11.10 5.17
N ALA A 86 -19.49 -12.15 5.32
CA ALA A 86 -18.07 -12.02 5.60
C ALA A 86 -17.26 -11.56 4.37
N SER A 87 -17.83 -11.53 3.17
CA SER A 87 -17.20 -11.00 1.95
C SER A 87 -17.28 -9.49 1.82
N ASP A 88 -17.84 -8.78 2.80
CA ASP A 88 -17.91 -7.31 2.79
C ASP A 88 -16.50 -6.70 2.80
N PRO A 89 -16.06 -6.06 1.69
CA PRO A 89 -14.73 -5.49 1.59
C PRO A 89 -14.53 -4.30 2.53
N GLY A 90 -15.61 -3.56 2.83
CA GLY A 90 -15.57 -2.42 3.72
C GLY A 90 -15.26 -2.82 5.16
N ARG A 91 -15.94 -3.85 5.67
CA ARG A 91 -15.66 -4.38 7.01
C ARG A 91 -14.25 -4.97 7.10
N HIS A 92 -13.81 -5.66 6.06
CA HIS A 92 -12.44 -6.19 6.00
C HIS A 92 -11.39 -5.07 6.04
N ALA A 93 -11.61 -3.96 5.29
CA ALA A 93 -10.75 -2.80 5.33
C ALA A 93 -10.74 -2.12 6.71
N GLN A 94 -11.90 -1.92 7.33
CA GLN A 94 -12.03 -1.31 8.66
C GLN A 94 -11.29 -2.13 9.73
N VAL A 95 -11.43 -3.46 9.70
CA VAL A 95 -10.75 -4.35 10.69
C VAL A 95 -9.24 -4.31 10.49
N ASN A 96 -8.75 -4.36 9.26
CA ASN A 96 -7.32 -4.22 8.97
C ASN A 96 -6.77 -2.88 9.46
N ALA A 97 -7.47 -1.77 9.16
CA ALA A 97 -7.07 -0.44 9.58
C ALA A 97 -7.02 -0.29 11.11
N ALA A 98 -8.04 -0.75 11.81
CA ALA A 98 -8.13 -0.67 13.27
C ALA A 98 -7.03 -1.50 13.95
N ASN A 99 -6.82 -2.74 13.52
CA ASN A 99 -5.80 -3.62 14.08
C ASN A 99 -4.38 -3.17 13.76
N ALA A 100 -4.16 -2.55 12.59
CA ALA A 100 -2.86 -2.03 12.20
C ALA A 100 -2.31 -1.00 13.20
N VAL A 101 -3.15 -0.23 13.86
CA VAL A 101 -2.74 0.77 14.86
C VAL A 101 -1.89 0.16 15.97
N TYR A 102 -2.27 -1.02 16.44
CA TYR A 102 -1.54 -1.73 17.48
C TYR A 102 -0.47 -2.66 16.89
N LEU A 103 -0.83 -3.50 15.92
CA LEU A 103 0.05 -4.55 15.39
C LEU A 103 1.28 -3.98 14.69
N SER A 104 1.19 -2.80 14.07
CA SER A 104 2.32 -2.14 13.42
C SER A 104 3.47 -1.79 14.37
N GLN A 105 3.21 -1.78 15.68
CA GLN A 105 4.26 -1.56 16.68
C GLN A 105 5.15 -2.80 16.89
N LEU A 106 4.71 -3.96 16.42
CA LEU A 106 5.35 -5.26 16.67
C LEU A 106 5.72 -6.00 15.38
N SER A 107 4.94 -5.81 14.30
CA SER A 107 5.08 -6.55 13.06
C SER A 107 4.53 -5.80 11.85
N TRP A 108 4.90 -6.23 10.66
CA TRP A 108 4.21 -5.85 9.44
C TRP A 108 2.82 -6.50 9.42
N CYS A 109 1.82 -5.70 9.02
CA CYS A 109 0.44 -6.19 8.95
C CYS A 109 0.18 -6.86 7.60
N ASP A 110 -0.20 -8.12 7.65
CA ASP A 110 -0.76 -8.83 6.51
C ASP A 110 -2.27 -8.55 6.43
N PHE A 111 -2.69 -7.88 5.34
CA PHE A 111 -4.08 -7.57 5.06
C PHE A 111 -4.83 -8.73 4.36
N ASP A 112 -4.27 -9.92 4.43
CA ASP A 112 -4.76 -11.17 3.86
C ASP A 112 -4.68 -11.28 2.33
N MET A 113 -4.84 -12.51 1.84
CA MET A 113 -5.01 -12.81 0.42
C MET A 113 -6.27 -12.13 -0.14
N TRP A 114 -6.37 -12.09 -1.45
CA TRP A 114 -7.54 -11.60 -2.18
C TRP A 114 -7.58 -12.22 -3.59
N ARG A 115 -8.64 -11.94 -4.36
CA ARG A 115 -8.80 -12.48 -5.71
C ARG A 115 -8.92 -11.36 -6.73
N THR A 116 -8.19 -11.51 -7.86
CA THR A 116 -8.23 -10.53 -8.96
C THR A 116 -9.48 -10.67 -9.81
N ASP A 117 -10.09 -11.84 -9.88
CA ASP A 117 -11.32 -12.11 -10.63
C ASP A 117 -12.61 -11.72 -9.87
N HIS A 118 -12.50 -11.27 -8.62
CA HIS A 118 -13.65 -10.85 -7.84
C HIS A 118 -14.11 -9.44 -8.22
N VAL A 119 -15.43 -9.15 -8.08
CA VAL A 119 -16.02 -7.85 -8.40
C VAL A 119 -15.41 -6.69 -7.61
N HIS A 120 -14.94 -6.94 -6.40
CA HIS A 120 -14.28 -5.93 -5.56
C HIS A 120 -12.74 -5.92 -5.68
N ALA A 121 -12.18 -6.55 -6.72
CA ALA A 121 -10.73 -6.61 -6.91
C ALA A 121 -10.04 -5.23 -6.92
N PRO A 122 -10.56 -4.19 -7.59
CA PRO A 122 -9.95 -2.86 -7.55
C PRO A 122 -9.88 -2.25 -6.14
N PHE A 123 -10.92 -2.45 -5.32
CA PHE A 123 -10.94 -2.03 -3.92
C PHE A 123 -9.84 -2.73 -3.10
N HIS A 124 -9.73 -4.05 -3.28
CA HIS A 124 -8.72 -4.83 -2.58
C HIS A 124 -7.30 -4.53 -3.07
N ALA A 125 -7.10 -4.25 -4.35
CA ALA A 125 -5.82 -3.79 -4.88
C ALA A 125 -5.38 -2.47 -4.25
N ALA A 126 -6.29 -1.47 -4.18
CA ALA A 126 -6.04 -0.20 -3.52
C ALA A 126 -5.71 -0.38 -2.03
N LEU A 127 -6.44 -1.24 -1.33
CA LEU A 127 -6.21 -1.52 0.09
C LEU A 127 -4.82 -2.12 0.33
N ARG A 128 -4.38 -3.09 -0.51
CA ARG A 128 -3.04 -3.71 -0.41
C ARG A 128 -1.93 -2.77 -0.83
N ALA A 129 -2.17 -1.88 -1.80
CA ALA A 129 -1.20 -0.85 -2.17
C ALA A 129 -0.80 0.04 -0.97
N LEU A 130 -1.77 0.31 -0.07
CA LEU A 130 -1.53 1.12 1.13
C LEU A 130 -1.07 0.30 2.34
N SER A 131 -1.22 -1.04 2.35
CA SER A 131 -0.92 -1.86 3.53
C SER A 131 0.55 -1.77 3.97
N GLY A 132 1.49 -1.65 3.01
CA GLY A 132 2.93 -1.78 3.26
C GLY A 132 3.37 -3.20 3.60
N GLY A 133 2.43 -4.11 3.82
CA GLY A 133 2.66 -5.52 4.12
C GLY A 133 2.84 -6.41 2.89
N PRO A 134 2.84 -7.73 3.07
CA PRO A 134 2.89 -8.68 1.95
C PRO A 134 1.65 -8.55 1.07
N LEU A 135 1.84 -8.86 -0.22
CA LEU A 135 0.76 -8.92 -1.20
C LEU A 135 0.78 -10.30 -1.86
N TYR A 136 -0.33 -11.01 -1.79
CA TYR A 136 -0.51 -12.31 -2.41
C TYR A 136 -1.99 -12.53 -2.77
N ILE A 137 -2.20 -13.30 -3.84
CA ILE A 137 -3.52 -13.60 -4.39
C ILE A 137 -3.86 -15.08 -4.21
N SER A 138 -5.15 -15.40 -4.25
CA SER A 138 -5.68 -16.76 -4.17
C SER A 138 -6.58 -17.10 -5.37
N ASP A 139 -6.20 -16.59 -6.54
CA ASP A 139 -6.92 -16.89 -7.76
C ASP A 139 -6.84 -18.37 -8.12
N PRO A 140 -7.92 -18.96 -8.64
CA PRO A 140 -7.80 -20.25 -9.32
C PRO A 140 -6.83 -20.17 -10.51
N PRO A 141 -6.17 -21.27 -10.87
CA PRO A 141 -5.29 -21.29 -12.02
C PRO A 141 -6.00 -20.83 -13.31
N GLY A 142 -5.36 -19.91 -14.03
CA GLY A 142 -5.83 -19.42 -15.34
C GLY A 142 -6.88 -18.32 -15.32
N VAL A 143 -7.27 -17.80 -14.13
CA VAL A 143 -8.26 -16.71 -14.06
C VAL A 143 -7.69 -15.39 -13.56
N THR A 144 -6.39 -15.34 -13.28
CA THR A 144 -5.72 -14.12 -12.83
C THR A 144 -5.87 -12.99 -13.84
N ARG A 145 -6.22 -11.80 -13.35
CA ARG A 145 -6.43 -10.59 -14.15
C ARG A 145 -5.20 -9.67 -14.04
N PRO A 146 -4.30 -9.69 -15.06
CA PRO A 146 -3.07 -8.90 -15.03
C PRO A 146 -3.31 -7.39 -14.91
N GLU A 147 -4.41 -6.87 -15.45
CA GLU A 147 -4.78 -5.45 -15.38
C GLU A 147 -5.06 -4.96 -13.95
N ILE A 148 -5.43 -5.87 -13.05
CA ILE A 148 -5.62 -5.58 -11.62
C ILE A 148 -4.28 -5.60 -10.87
N LEU A 149 -3.32 -6.42 -11.31
CA LEU A 149 -2.01 -6.57 -10.66
C LEU A 149 -0.98 -5.56 -11.18
N SER A 150 -1.01 -5.21 -12.46
CA SER A 150 -0.02 -4.33 -13.08
C SER A 150 0.15 -2.96 -12.39
N PRO A 151 -0.88 -2.35 -11.77
CA PRO A 151 -0.70 -1.13 -10.99
C PRO A 151 0.08 -1.30 -9.68
N LEU A 152 0.29 -2.55 -9.23
CA LEU A 152 0.94 -2.89 -7.96
C LEU A 152 2.41 -3.30 -8.13
N VAL A 153 2.84 -3.64 -9.34
CA VAL A 153 4.17 -4.19 -9.62
C VAL A 153 4.87 -3.44 -10.74
N LEU A 154 6.19 -3.48 -10.76
CA LEU A 154 6.99 -3.13 -11.93
C LEU A 154 6.95 -4.25 -12.96
N ARG A 155 7.38 -3.97 -14.19
CA ARG A 155 7.41 -4.96 -15.28
C ARG A 155 8.33 -6.15 -15.00
N ASP A 156 9.37 -5.96 -14.20
CA ASP A 156 10.26 -7.02 -13.75
C ASP A 156 9.68 -7.89 -12.62
N GLY A 157 8.45 -7.63 -12.20
CA GLY A 157 7.74 -8.37 -11.15
C GLY A 157 7.98 -7.84 -9.74
N ARG A 158 8.85 -6.84 -9.54
CA ARG A 158 9.05 -6.23 -8.22
C ARG A 158 7.79 -5.52 -7.75
N LEU A 159 7.39 -5.80 -6.51
CA LEU A 159 6.26 -5.16 -5.86
C LEU A 159 6.57 -3.69 -5.53
N LEU A 160 5.68 -2.78 -5.89
CA LEU A 160 5.67 -1.41 -5.42
C LEU A 160 5.02 -1.35 -4.04
N ARG A 161 5.83 -1.14 -3.01
CA ARG A 161 5.40 -1.18 -1.61
C ARG A 161 5.63 0.17 -0.92
N CYS A 162 4.66 0.58 -0.11
CA CYS A 162 4.82 1.70 0.81
C CYS A 162 5.86 1.38 1.90
N ASP A 163 6.39 2.42 2.54
CA ASP A 163 7.55 2.31 3.43
C ASP A 163 7.18 1.86 4.86
N GLU A 164 5.93 2.03 5.25
CA GLU A 164 5.43 1.75 6.60
C GLU A 164 4.18 0.88 6.53
N VAL A 165 3.62 0.51 7.67
CA VAL A 165 2.29 -0.10 7.73
C VAL A 165 1.24 1.00 7.51
N GLY A 166 0.27 0.74 6.64
CA GLY A 166 -0.85 1.64 6.39
C GLY A 166 -1.72 1.82 7.63
N LEU A 167 -1.88 3.07 8.05
CA LEU A 167 -2.65 3.43 9.25
C LEU A 167 -3.84 4.31 8.91
N PRO A 168 -4.95 4.24 9.68
CA PRO A 168 -6.05 5.17 9.51
C PRO A 168 -5.59 6.61 9.76
N ALA A 169 -6.13 7.56 9.00
CA ALA A 169 -5.97 8.98 9.29
C ALA A 169 -6.53 9.30 10.69
N THR A 170 -6.06 10.39 11.30
CA THR A 170 -6.38 10.70 12.71
C THR A 170 -7.87 10.83 12.97
N ASP A 171 -8.62 11.36 12.03
CA ASP A 171 -10.08 11.50 12.13
C ASP A 171 -10.86 10.19 11.94
N CYS A 172 -10.19 9.13 11.43
CA CYS A 172 -10.74 7.78 11.32
C CYS A 172 -10.29 6.85 12.46
N LEU A 173 -9.37 7.30 13.32
CA LEU A 173 -8.65 6.43 14.26
C LEU A 173 -9.55 5.72 15.27
N LEU A 174 -10.54 6.44 15.83
CA LEU A 174 -11.47 5.92 16.84
C LEU A 174 -12.92 5.92 16.34
N VAL A 175 -13.10 5.83 15.02
CA VAL A 175 -14.40 5.90 14.37
C VAL A 175 -14.72 4.58 13.69
N ASP A 176 -15.90 4.04 13.96
CA ASP A 176 -16.47 2.97 13.12
C ASP A 176 -17.06 3.60 11.85
N CYS A 177 -16.22 3.70 10.80
CA CYS A 177 -16.61 4.28 9.53
C CYS A 177 -17.72 3.49 8.83
N VAL A 178 -17.82 2.17 9.11
CA VAL A 178 -18.89 1.33 8.56
C VAL A 178 -20.25 1.74 9.16
N ALA A 179 -20.33 1.83 10.49
CA ALA A 179 -21.58 2.17 11.19
C ALA A 179 -21.98 3.63 10.99
N GLN A 180 -21.01 4.54 10.93
CA GLN A 180 -21.27 5.99 10.78
C GLN A 180 -21.39 6.45 9.34
N ARG A 181 -21.26 5.54 8.35
CA ARG A 181 -21.32 5.84 6.92
C ARG A 181 -20.36 6.94 6.50
N LEU A 182 -19.12 6.87 7.01
CA LEU A 182 -18.04 7.78 6.67
C LEU A 182 -17.01 7.06 5.80
N PRO A 183 -16.31 7.77 4.90
CA PRO A 183 -15.20 7.16 4.18
C PRO A 183 -14.04 6.86 5.14
N LEU A 184 -13.51 5.65 5.07
CA LEU A 184 -12.28 5.28 5.77
C LEU A 184 -11.08 5.86 5.00
N LYS A 185 -10.23 6.63 5.67
CA LYS A 185 -8.97 7.08 5.13
C LYS A 185 -7.81 6.25 5.69
N LEU A 186 -7.00 5.68 4.80
CA LEU A 186 -5.71 5.05 5.11
C LEU A 186 -4.57 5.88 4.55
N THR A 187 -3.51 6.06 5.31
CA THR A 187 -2.33 6.81 4.89
C THR A 187 -1.07 5.97 5.02
N ASN A 188 -0.13 6.16 4.09
CA ASN A 188 1.18 5.52 4.17
C ASN A 188 2.25 6.40 3.49
N ARG A 189 3.50 6.16 3.82
CA ARG A 189 4.66 6.84 3.24
C ARG A 189 5.13 6.15 1.96
N ALA A 190 5.60 6.95 1.01
CA ALA A 190 6.19 6.49 -0.24
C ALA A 190 7.41 7.37 -0.60
N GLY A 191 8.53 7.14 0.08
CA GLY A 191 9.71 8.03 0.02
C GLY A 191 9.45 9.39 0.66
N ALA A 192 9.73 10.46 -0.06
CA ALA A 192 9.42 11.83 0.36
C ALA A 192 7.92 12.16 0.26
N ALA A 193 7.16 11.38 -0.49
CA ALA A 193 5.72 11.52 -0.70
C ALA A 193 4.92 10.67 0.29
N ALA A 194 3.59 10.77 0.19
CA ALA A 194 2.64 9.90 0.87
C ALA A 194 1.53 9.44 -0.09
N LEU A 195 0.86 8.37 0.30
CA LEU A 195 -0.42 7.95 -0.29
C LEU A 195 -1.54 8.17 0.73
N ILE A 196 -2.68 8.62 0.23
CA ILE A 196 -3.94 8.64 0.97
C ILE A 196 -4.95 7.82 0.16
N GLY A 197 -5.40 6.71 0.73
CA GLY A 197 -6.51 5.93 0.19
C GLY A 197 -7.80 6.30 0.92
N VAL A 198 -8.85 6.56 0.16
CA VAL A 198 -10.19 6.85 0.66
C VAL A 198 -11.11 5.72 0.21
N PHE A 199 -11.79 5.07 1.14
CA PHE A 199 -12.53 3.84 0.90
C PHE A 199 -13.98 3.98 1.34
N HIS A 200 -14.92 3.61 0.46
CA HIS A 200 -16.32 3.43 0.85
C HIS A 200 -16.49 2.10 1.58
N VAL A 201 -16.51 2.14 2.90
CA VAL A 201 -16.56 0.94 3.75
C VAL A 201 -17.96 0.62 4.29
N SER A 202 -18.93 1.47 4.08
CA SER A 202 -20.31 1.25 4.52
C SER A 202 -21.03 0.23 3.66
N ALA A 203 -21.98 -0.50 4.23
CA ALA A 203 -22.82 -1.46 3.52
C ALA A 203 -23.97 -0.79 2.72
N THR A 204 -24.10 0.54 2.75
CA THR A 204 -25.11 1.27 1.97
C THR A 204 -24.76 1.28 0.48
N ASP A 205 -25.78 1.29 -0.36
CA ASP A 205 -25.64 1.48 -1.81
C ASP A 205 -25.52 2.96 -2.20
N GLU A 206 -25.84 3.87 -1.28
CA GLU A 206 -25.76 5.31 -1.51
C GLU A 206 -24.30 5.78 -1.52
N PRO A 207 -23.94 6.72 -2.39
CA PRO A 207 -22.63 7.33 -2.36
C PRO A 207 -22.34 7.99 -1.01
N ILE A 208 -21.11 7.89 -0.53
CA ILE A 208 -20.65 8.60 0.65
C ILE A 208 -19.64 9.68 0.28
N SER A 209 -19.69 10.80 0.99
CA SER A 209 -18.80 11.93 0.77
C SER A 209 -17.96 12.21 2.02
N GLY A 210 -16.78 12.71 1.80
CA GLY A 210 -15.86 13.18 2.83
C GLY A 210 -14.78 14.06 2.25
N THR A 211 -13.78 14.36 3.04
CA THR A 211 -12.64 15.18 2.64
C THR A 211 -11.33 14.50 2.98
N LEU A 212 -10.28 14.83 2.24
CA LEU A 212 -8.90 14.56 2.59
C LEU A 212 -8.09 15.84 2.54
N SER A 213 -6.99 15.90 3.27
CA SER A 213 -5.99 16.96 3.18
C SER A 213 -4.58 16.35 3.19
N PRO A 214 -3.54 17.06 2.71
CA PRO A 214 -2.16 16.60 2.88
C PRO A 214 -1.77 16.36 4.34
N GLY A 215 -2.39 17.09 5.28
CA GLY A 215 -2.21 16.93 6.73
C GLY A 215 -2.67 15.58 7.28
N ASP A 216 -3.55 14.86 6.58
CA ASP A 216 -3.95 13.50 6.97
C ASP A 216 -2.76 12.51 6.90
N ALA A 217 -1.78 12.77 6.04
CA ALA A 217 -0.60 11.94 5.86
C ALA A 217 0.44 12.19 6.96
N ARG A 218 0.56 11.27 7.91
CA ARG A 218 1.46 11.38 9.06
C ARG A 218 2.92 11.53 8.63
N GLY A 219 3.63 12.47 9.26
CA GLY A 219 5.05 12.68 9.04
C GLY A 219 5.43 13.25 7.66
N LEU A 220 4.46 13.54 6.80
CA LEU A 220 4.72 14.22 5.53
C LEU A 220 5.18 15.67 5.81
N ARG A 221 6.30 16.09 5.21
CA ARG A 221 6.88 17.42 5.37
C ARG A 221 6.55 18.29 4.17
N GLY A 222 6.48 19.62 4.36
CA GLY A 222 6.19 20.60 3.33
C GLY A 222 4.97 21.45 3.68
N ASP A 223 4.72 22.49 2.91
CA ASP A 223 3.61 23.44 3.08
C ASP A 223 2.62 23.38 1.92
N ARG A 224 3.11 23.03 0.72
CA ARG A 224 2.33 22.91 -0.51
C ARG A 224 2.59 21.55 -1.17
N PHE A 225 1.56 20.95 -1.67
CA PHE A 225 1.58 19.57 -2.17
C PHE A 225 0.86 19.45 -3.50
N ALA A 226 1.46 18.73 -4.44
CA ALA A 226 0.77 18.22 -5.61
C ALA A 226 0.01 16.96 -5.20
N VAL A 227 -1.31 16.94 -5.39
CA VAL A 227 -2.21 15.85 -5.04
C VAL A 227 -2.85 15.33 -6.33
N LEU A 228 -2.57 14.07 -6.67
CA LEU A 228 -3.14 13.42 -7.87
C LEU A 228 -3.88 12.15 -7.50
N ARG A 229 -5.16 12.05 -7.89
CA ARG A 229 -5.91 10.80 -7.81
C ARG A 229 -5.41 9.83 -8.87
N HIS A 230 -5.20 8.57 -8.48
CA HIS A 230 -4.87 7.51 -9.44
C HIS A 230 -5.92 7.39 -10.55
N GLY A 231 -5.46 7.29 -11.79
CA GLY A 231 -6.32 7.26 -12.98
C GLY A 231 -6.66 8.64 -13.55
N GLU A 232 -6.44 9.74 -12.83
CA GLU A 232 -6.61 11.10 -13.36
C GLU A 232 -5.33 11.59 -14.08
N ARG A 233 -5.51 12.57 -14.94
CA ARG A 233 -4.39 13.20 -15.69
C ARG A 233 -3.85 14.43 -14.98
N ARG A 234 -4.67 15.10 -14.19
CA ARG A 234 -4.36 16.33 -13.48
C ARG A 234 -4.90 16.26 -12.07
N GLY A 235 -4.16 16.84 -11.17
CA GLY A 235 -4.51 16.90 -9.77
C GLY A 235 -4.80 18.32 -9.30
N ARG A 236 -4.57 18.53 -8.01
CA ARG A 236 -4.68 19.82 -7.34
C ARG A 236 -3.38 20.14 -6.61
N VAL A 237 -3.10 21.42 -6.46
CA VAL A 237 -2.10 21.90 -5.51
C VAL A 237 -2.84 22.33 -4.26
N LEU A 238 -2.48 21.76 -3.12
CA LEU A 238 -3.14 22.01 -1.85
C LEU A 238 -2.12 22.47 -0.80
N GLY A 239 -2.55 23.36 0.08
CA GLY A 239 -1.89 23.60 1.35
C GLY A 239 -2.05 22.39 2.30
N ARG A 240 -1.27 22.35 3.39
CA ARG A 240 -1.28 21.23 4.34
C ARG A 240 -2.67 20.87 4.84
N ASP A 241 -3.45 21.84 5.25
CA ASP A 241 -4.77 21.65 5.88
C ASP A 241 -5.93 21.98 4.92
N GLU A 242 -5.60 22.23 3.65
CA GLU A 242 -6.60 22.51 2.62
C GLU A 242 -7.33 21.21 2.23
N ALA A 243 -8.66 21.22 2.36
CA ALA A 243 -9.49 20.07 2.16
C ALA A 243 -9.86 19.86 0.68
N LEU A 244 -9.75 18.62 0.23
CA LEU A 244 -10.25 18.14 -1.06
C LEU A 244 -11.46 17.23 -0.85
N GLY A 245 -12.60 17.59 -1.43
CA GLY A 245 -13.80 16.77 -1.39
C GLY A 245 -13.67 15.49 -2.21
N VAL A 246 -14.17 14.39 -1.69
CA VAL A 246 -14.23 13.08 -2.37
C VAL A 246 -15.59 12.47 -2.16
N THR A 247 -16.21 12.00 -3.24
CA THR A 247 -17.45 11.20 -3.20
C THR A 247 -17.18 9.85 -3.83
N LEU A 248 -17.58 8.79 -3.17
CA LEU A 248 -17.33 7.41 -3.57
C LEU A 248 -18.65 6.64 -3.67
N GLY A 249 -18.83 5.89 -4.75
CA GLY A 249 -19.86 4.88 -4.88
C GLY A 249 -19.59 3.66 -3.99
N ARG A 250 -20.56 2.77 -3.85
CA ARG A 250 -20.42 1.56 -3.04
C ARG A 250 -19.20 0.75 -3.45
N THR A 251 -18.42 0.33 -2.45
CA THR A 251 -17.16 -0.44 -2.63
C THR A 251 -16.16 0.22 -3.56
N GLU A 252 -16.27 1.53 -3.76
CA GLU A 252 -15.25 2.30 -4.47
C GLU A 252 -14.10 2.66 -3.53
N ALA A 253 -12.91 2.72 -4.09
CA ALA A 253 -11.71 3.24 -3.45
C ALA A 253 -11.03 4.28 -4.35
N ALA A 254 -10.50 5.33 -3.77
CA ALA A 254 -9.70 6.33 -4.46
C ALA A 254 -8.32 6.42 -3.78
N VAL A 255 -7.24 6.33 -4.56
CA VAL A 255 -5.88 6.47 -4.07
C VAL A 255 -5.28 7.76 -4.60
N PHE A 256 -4.75 8.57 -3.70
CA PHE A 256 -4.13 9.85 -4.00
C PHE A 256 -2.64 9.81 -3.67
N ALA A 257 -1.80 10.18 -4.63
CA ALA A 257 -0.41 10.50 -4.36
C ALA A 257 -0.34 11.96 -3.88
N VAL A 258 0.35 12.20 -2.77
CA VAL A 258 0.53 13.51 -2.14
C VAL A 258 2.03 13.78 -2.09
N VAL A 259 2.50 14.68 -2.95
CA VAL A 259 3.93 14.92 -3.17
C VAL A 259 4.27 16.36 -2.78
N PRO A 260 5.24 16.59 -1.88
CA PRO A 260 5.69 17.94 -1.56
C PRO A 260 6.22 18.67 -2.80
N ILE A 261 5.88 19.94 -2.95
CA ILE A 261 6.44 20.77 -4.00
C ILE A 261 7.76 21.33 -3.52
N GLU A 262 8.86 20.93 -4.18
CA GLU A 262 10.19 21.41 -3.88
C GLU A 262 10.74 22.24 -5.06
N ARG A 263 11.09 23.49 -4.83
CA ARG A 263 11.58 24.43 -5.87
C ARG A 263 10.65 24.51 -7.11
N GLY A 264 9.33 24.44 -6.87
CA GLY A 264 8.33 24.50 -7.93
C GLY A 264 8.13 23.21 -8.72
N PHE A 265 8.64 22.07 -8.24
CA PHE A 265 8.51 20.76 -8.87
C PHE A 265 8.05 19.67 -7.88
N ALA A 266 7.16 18.81 -8.33
CA ALA A 266 6.70 17.66 -7.58
C ALA A 266 6.45 16.45 -8.49
N PRO A 267 7.37 15.47 -8.56
CA PRO A 267 7.20 14.28 -9.39
C PRO A 267 6.23 13.29 -8.73
N ILE A 268 5.11 13.03 -9.39
CA ILE A 268 4.16 12.02 -8.94
C ILE A 268 4.71 10.61 -9.21
N GLY A 269 5.35 10.40 -10.36
CA GLY A 269 5.82 9.10 -10.84
C GLY A 269 4.99 8.57 -11.99
N LEU A 270 4.98 7.24 -12.18
CA LEU A 270 4.22 6.60 -13.25
C LEU A 270 2.73 6.51 -12.89
N ALA A 271 1.90 7.24 -13.63
CA ALA A 271 0.47 7.41 -13.33
C ALA A 271 -0.36 6.11 -13.44
N SER A 272 0.18 5.07 -14.10
CA SER A 272 -0.44 3.75 -14.16
C SER A 272 -0.29 2.93 -12.89
N LYS A 273 0.53 3.37 -11.93
CA LYS A 273 0.83 2.65 -10.70
C LYS A 273 0.08 3.24 -9.51
N LEU A 274 -0.47 2.36 -8.65
CA LEU A 274 -1.15 2.79 -7.42
C LEU A 274 -0.17 3.44 -6.43
N VAL A 275 1.05 2.94 -6.37
CA VAL A 275 2.12 3.51 -5.54
C VAL A 275 3.09 4.31 -6.41
N ALA A 276 2.55 5.25 -7.20
CA ALA A 276 3.30 6.01 -8.22
C ALA A 276 4.61 6.62 -7.72
N PRO A 277 4.71 7.23 -6.52
CA PRO A 277 5.99 7.78 -6.05
C PRO A 277 7.11 6.75 -5.86
N LYS A 278 6.77 5.47 -5.69
CA LYS A 278 7.76 4.37 -5.57
C LYS A 278 8.30 3.90 -6.92
N THR A 279 7.84 4.46 -8.03
CA THR A 279 8.44 4.26 -9.37
C THR A 279 9.67 5.13 -9.60
N LEU A 280 9.93 6.05 -8.67
CA LEU A 280 11.11 6.92 -8.70
C LEU A 280 12.25 6.27 -7.91
N SER A 281 13.40 6.09 -8.54
CA SER A 281 14.63 5.70 -7.85
C SER A 281 15.22 6.87 -7.08
N SER A 282 15.25 8.06 -7.71
CA SER A 282 15.67 9.31 -7.10
C SER A 282 15.17 10.50 -7.91
N TRP A 283 15.16 11.68 -7.30
CA TRP A 283 14.91 12.93 -8.01
C TRP A 283 15.50 14.12 -7.28
N ARG A 284 15.70 15.21 -8.01
CA ARG A 284 16.10 16.52 -7.48
C ARG A 284 15.62 17.64 -8.37
N ALA A 285 15.24 18.76 -7.78
CA ALA A 285 14.92 19.99 -8.48
C ALA A 285 15.96 21.09 -8.21
N ARG A 286 16.25 21.89 -9.21
CA ARG A 286 17.03 23.13 -9.18
C ARG A 286 16.23 24.24 -9.86
N ASP A 287 16.76 25.46 -9.83
CA ASP A 287 16.03 26.60 -10.40
C ASP A 287 15.90 26.54 -11.93
N ASP A 288 16.84 25.89 -12.61
CA ASP A 288 16.89 25.76 -14.07
C ASP A 288 16.42 24.41 -14.60
N GLN A 289 16.40 23.36 -13.76
CA GLN A 289 16.04 22.00 -14.19
C GLN A 289 15.59 21.11 -13.04
N ALA A 290 14.78 20.09 -13.39
CA ALA A 290 14.52 18.94 -12.52
C ALA A 290 15.00 17.65 -13.19
N ARG A 291 15.60 16.74 -12.40
CA ARG A 291 16.06 15.43 -12.85
C ARG A 291 15.34 14.35 -12.06
N VAL A 292 14.87 13.33 -12.76
CA VAL A 292 14.14 12.20 -12.20
C VAL A 292 14.70 10.91 -12.78
N LEU A 293 15.15 10.01 -11.92
CA LEU A 293 15.52 8.65 -12.30
C LEU A 293 14.34 7.72 -12.00
N LEU A 294 13.77 7.13 -13.03
CA LEU A 294 12.66 6.19 -12.93
C LEU A 294 13.18 4.76 -12.79
N LEU A 295 12.33 3.84 -12.31
CA LEU A 295 12.63 2.42 -12.24
C LEU A 295 12.25 1.68 -13.53
N GLU A 296 11.30 2.21 -14.31
CA GLU A 296 10.86 1.70 -15.62
C GLU A 296 10.27 2.84 -16.46
N GLY A 297 10.01 2.62 -17.73
CA GLY A 297 9.29 3.55 -18.59
C GLY A 297 7.78 3.53 -18.36
N GLY A 298 7.08 4.45 -19.01
CA GLY A 298 5.64 4.59 -18.94
C GLY A 298 5.18 6.03 -18.85
N ARG A 299 3.89 6.26 -18.60
CA ARG A 299 3.31 7.59 -18.48
C ARG A 299 3.71 8.24 -17.16
N PHE A 300 4.72 9.11 -17.22
CA PHE A 300 5.18 9.91 -16.07
C PHE A 300 4.34 11.18 -15.92
N VAL A 301 4.02 11.54 -14.69
CA VAL A 301 3.31 12.77 -14.33
C VAL A 301 4.07 13.53 -13.24
N ALA A 302 4.12 14.84 -13.36
CA ALA A 302 4.66 15.76 -12.35
C ALA A 302 3.86 17.08 -12.32
N HIS A 303 3.86 17.76 -11.18
CA HIS A 303 3.48 19.16 -11.12
C HIS A 303 4.73 20.03 -11.30
N CYS A 304 4.63 21.07 -12.17
CA CYS A 304 5.66 22.05 -12.43
C CYS A 304 5.06 23.46 -12.34
N GLU A 305 5.53 24.31 -11.45
CA GLU A 305 5.04 25.69 -11.34
C GLU A 305 5.46 26.55 -12.53
N ARG A 306 6.54 26.16 -13.20
CA ARG A 306 7.03 26.83 -14.41
C ARG A 306 6.84 25.92 -15.63
N PRO A 307 6.40 26.49 -16.78
CA PRO A 307 6.31 25.70 -18.01
C PRO A 307 7.68 25.16 -18.42
N PRO A 308 7.82 23.86 -18.68
CA PRO A 308 9.04 23.30 -19.24
C PRO A 308 9.31 23.87 -20.64
N ARG A 309 10.59 24.20 -20.90
CA ARG A 309 11.08 24.58 -22.25
C ARG A 309 11.45 23.34 -23.06
N ALA A 310 11.99 22.34 -22.37
CA ALA A 310 12.40 21.08 -22.99
C ALA A 310 12.31 19.94 -21.97
N VAL A 311 12.06 18.73 -22.48
CA VAL A 311 12.15 17.49 -21.71
C VAL A 311 13.00 16.51 -22.50
N THR A 312 13.95 15.86 -21.83
CA THR A 312 14.76 14.78 -22.41
C THR A 312 14.64 13.51 -21.57
N VAL A 313 14.81 12.37 -22.23
CA VAL A 313 14.98 11.07 -21.59
C VAL A 313 16.30 10.49 -22.09
N ASP A 314 17.24 10.22 -21.19
CA ASP A 314 18.62 9.77 -21.49
C ASP A 314 19.26 10.68 -22.56
N ASP A 315 19.19 11.99 -22.33
CA ASP A 315 19.65 13.08 -23.22
C ASP A 315 18.95 13.19 -24.59
N VAL A 316 17.94 12.36 -24.87
CA VAL A 316 17.15 12.42 -26.10
C VAL A 316 15.90 13.27 -25.88
N PRO A 317 15.65 14.32 -26.69
CA PRO A 317 14.43 15.11 -26.61
C PRO A 317 13.17 14.24 -26.81
N VAL A 318 12.16 14.44 -25.96
CA VAL A 318 10.87 13.75 -26.04
C VAL A 318 9.72 14.74 -26.08
N ALA A 319 8.62 14.33 -26.71
CA ALA A 319 7.39 15.10 -26.67
C ALA A 319 6.77 15.04 -25.25
N PHE A 320 6.16 16.13 -24.83
CA PHE A 320 5.46 16.23 -23.56
C PHE A 320 4.19 17.06 -23.70
N ALA A 321 3.25 16.85 -22.81
CA ALA A 321 2.10 17.72 -22.61
C ALA A 321 2.30 18.52 -21.32
N TYR A 322 1.94 19.81 -21.37
CA TYR A 322 1.94 20.68 -20.19
C TYR A 322 0.68 21.53 -20.18
N GLU A 323 -0.09 21.42 -19.12
CA GLU A 323 -1.33 22.18 -18.98
C GLU A 323 -1.66 22.39 -17.50
N ASP A 324 -2.02 23.62 -17.12
CA ASP A 324 -2.40 24.00 -15.74
C ASP A 324 -1.38 23.60 -14.67
N GLY A 325 -0.08 23.63 -14.98
CA GLY A 325 0.97 23.25 -14.06
C GLY A 325 1.25 21.73 -14.01
N TRP A 326 0.61 20.93 -14.86
CA TRP A 326 0.82 19.48 -14.91
C TRP A 326 1.59 19.08 -16.18
N LEU A 327 2.72 18.42 -15.95
CA LEU A 327 3.57 17.83 -16.98
C LEU A 327 3.23 16.34 -17.13
N GLU A 328 3.02 15.88 -18.36
CA GLU A 328 2.84 14.47 -18.71
C GLU A 328 3.85 14.10 -19.81
N VAL A 329 4.55 12.98 -19.63
CA VAL A 329 5.57 12.48 -20.55
C VAL A 329 5.41 10.98 -20.72
N ASP A 330 5.33 10.51 -21.95
CA ASP A 330 5.45 9.09 -22.25
C ASP A 330 6.94 8.72 -22.31
N VAL A 331 7.44 8.16 -21.20
CA VAL A 331 8.84 7.78 -21.04
C VAL A 331 9.06 6.41 -21.69
N PRO A 332 9.96 6.30 -22.69
CA PRO A 332 10.23 5.04 -23.35
C PRO A 332 10.89 4.03 -22.40
N GLU A 333 10.61 2.75 -22.63
CA GLU A 333 11.30 1.66 -21.93
C GLU A 333 12.77 1.59 -22.33
N ARG A 334 13.63 1.28 -21.38
CA ARG A 334 15.05 1.07 -21.57
C ARG A 334 15.48 -0.29 -21.00
N PRO A 335 16.05 -1.20 -21.78
CA PRO A 335 16.59 -2.45 -21.26
C PRO A 335 17.78 -2.19 -20.32
N GLY A 336 17.74 -2.82 -19.15
CA GLY A 336 18.89 -2.90 -18.25
C GLY A 336 19.08 -1.75 -17.25
N HIS A 337 18.43 -0.60 -17.44
CA HIS A 337 18.47 0.51 -16.48
C HIS A 337 17.19 1.34 -16.51
N GLY A 338 16.89 2.00 -15.40
CA GLY A 338 15.79 2.95 -15.35
C GLY A 338 16.12 4.23 -16.14
N PRO A 339 15.16 4.81 -16.91
CA PRO A 339 15.39 6.01 -17.69
C PRO A 339 15.58 7.26 -16.82
N GLU A 340 16.53 8.13 -17.19
CA GLU A 340 16.70 9.47 -16.59
C GLU A 340 15.90 10.51 -17.38
N LEU A 341 14.93 11.13 -16.74
CA LEU A 341 14.15 12.23 -17.27
C LEU A 341 14.70 13.55 -16.76
N VAL A 342 14.95 14.51 -17.68
CA VAL A 342 15.36 15.89 -17.35
C VAL A 342 14.34 16.87 -17.88
N VAL A 343 13.82 17.70 -16.99
CA VAL A 343 12.90 18.80 -17.28
C VAL A 343 13.67 20.11 -17.20
N THR A 344 13.76 20.89 -18.26
CA THR A 344 14.47 22.18 -18.32
C THR A 344 13.45 23.32 -18.36
N TYR A 345 13.68 24.38 -17.57
CA TYR A 345 12.80 25.55 -17.42
C TYR A 345 13.34 26.77 -18.15
#